data_4d6dbdbdbb4d3b259609402c02ccf4b2
#
_entry.id   4d6dbdbdbb4d3b259609402c02ccf4b2
#
_cell.length_a   1.000
_cell.length_b   1.000
_cell.length_c   1.000
_cell.angle_alpha   90.00
_cell.angle_beta   90.00
_cell.angle_gamma   90.00
#
_symmetry.space_group_name_H-M   'P 1'
#
loop_
_entity.id
_entity.type
_entity.pdbx_description
1 polymer ?
#
loop_
_entity_poly.entity_id
_entity_poly.type
_entity_poly.pdbx_seq_one_letter_code
_entity_poly.pdbx_strand_id
1 'polypeptide(L)'
;LKNSVATAMRQGDGLLMILDAQTDSVRHYSKRLMCPVTGLSYREPAPHNFSFNSPQGACPKCKGLGVVSQIDIDKVIPDRELSIAGGAIAPLGKAKNSMIFWQITALLEKYEATLKTPVKELPEDALDEVLYGSDERIKIKSSLIGTSSDYFVTFEGVIKYIQMLQEKDASATAQKWADQFAKTAVCPECHGAKLNKEALSFRIHDKNIYELSTMDISELYDWLSAVDPHLSSKQQQIAGEILKEIRTRLKFLLDVGLDYLSLNRSSVSLSGGESQ
;
A
#
# COMPACT_ATOMS: atom_id res chain seq x y z
N LEU A 1 11.02 -43.69 -15.71
CA LEU A 1 11.21 -42.29 -15.37
C LEU A 1 10.26 -41.36 -16.17
N LYS A 2 10.23 -41.41 -17.53
CA LYS A 2 9.33 -40.55 -18.34
C LYS A 2 7.85 -40.66 -17.92
N ASN A 3 7.35 -41.89 -17.75
CA ASN A 3 5.95 -42.12 -17.36
C ASN A 3 5.66 -41.62 -15.92
N SER A 4 6.61 -41.80 -15.00
CA SER A 4 6.49 -41.35 -13.62
C SER A 4 6.44 -39.80 -13.56
N VAL A 5 7.31 -39.11 -14.30
CA VAL A 5 7.33 -37.64 -14.42
C VAL A 5 6.03 -37.13 -15.05
N ALA A 6 5.56 -37.76 -16.14
CA ALA A 6 4.30 -37.38 -16.79
C ALA A 6 3.09 -37.55 -15.86
N THR A 7 3.06 -38.63 -15.09
CA THR A 7 2.00 -38.89 -14.12
C THR A 7 2.05 -37.88 -12.97
N ALA A 8 3.23 -37.62 -12.40
CA ALA A 8 3.41 -36.63 -11.34
C ALA A 8 3.01 -35.21 -11.80
N MET A 9 3.45 -34.80 -12.99
CA MET A 9 3.05 -33.51 -13.59
C MET A 9 1.54 -33.40 -13.83
N ARG A 10 0.87 -34.49 -14.19
CA ARG A 10 -0.58 -34.52 -14.36
C ARG A 10 -1.31 -34.42 -13.03
N GLN A 11 -0.85 -35.15 -12.01
CA GLN A 11 -1.44 -35.13 -10.68
C GLN A 11 -1.18 -33.81 -9.95
N GLY A 12 -0.01 -33.23 -10.16
CA GLY A 12 0.39 -31.94 -9.60
C GLY A 12 -0.09 -30.71 -10.39
N ASP A 13 -1.03 -30.90 -11.34
CA ASP A 13 -1.56 -29.80 -12.17
C ASP A 13 -0.46 -28.96 -12.84
N GLY A 14 0.54 -29.65 -13.37
CA GLY A 14 1.69 -29.04 -14.03
C GLY A 14 2.85 -28.63 -13.12
N LEU A 15 2.77 -28.95 -11.83
CA LEU A 15 3.85 -28.75 -10.85
C LEU A 15 4.49 -30.09 -10.49
N LEU A 16 5.81 -30.10 -10.34
CA LEU A 16 6.58 -31.27 -9.95
C LEU A 16 7.74 -30.83 -9.04
N MET A 17 7.93 -31.53 -7.97
CA MET A 17 9.08 -31.43 -7.10
C MET A 17 9.88 -32.72 -7.15
N ILE A 18 11.19 -32.63 -7.36
CA ILE A 18 12.10 -33.77 -7.33
C ILE A 18 13.04 -33.57 -6.14
N LEU A 19 13.03 -34.54 -5.22
CA LEU A 19 13.97 -34.65 -4.12
C LEU A 19 15.09 -35.61 -4.53
N ASP A 20 16.31 -35.14 -4.48
CA ASP A 20 17.50 -35.98 -4.60
C ASP A 20 17.76 -36.63 -3.24
N ALA A 21 17.58 -37.96 -3.15
CA ALA A 21 17.70 -38.72 -1.91
C ALA A 21 19.13 -38.80 -1.37
N GLN A 22 20.15 -38.47 -2.17
CA GLN A 22 21.57 -38.51 -1.75
C GLN A 22 22.01 -37.17 -1.18
N THR A 23 21.55 -36.05 -1.77
CA THR A 23 21.98 -34.70 -1.42
C THR A 23 20.92 -33.93 -0.65
N ASP A 24 19.73 -34.51 -0.45
CA ASP A 24 18.55 -33.88 0.15
C ASP A 24 18.18 -32.53 -0.55
N SER A 25 18.62 -32.40 -1.80
CA SER A 25 18.35 -31.18 -2.57
C SER A 25 17.00 -31.28 -3.30
N VAL A 26 16.23 -30.20 -3.22
CA VAL A 26 14.91 -30.09 -3.85
C VAL A 26 15.01 -29.26 -5.13
N ARG A 27 14.41 -29.79 -6.22
CA ARG A 27 14.26 -29.05 -7.49
C ARG A 27 12.81 -28.98 -7.88
N HIS A 28 12.36 -27.77 -8.19
CA HIS A 28 10.99 -27.51 -8.62
C HIS A 28 10.94 -27.42 -10.16
N TYR A 29 9.91 -28.02 -10.74
CA TYR A 29 9.62 -27.96 -12.16
C TYR A 29 8.17 -27.58 -12.36
N SER A 30 7.89 -26.73 -13.34
CA SER A 30 6.54 -26.29 -13.66
C SER A 30 6.35 -26.16 -15.18
N LYS A 31 5.13 -26.44 -15.63
CA LYS A 31 4.67 -26.05 -16.96
C LYS A 31 4.14 -24.61 -16.98
N ARG A 32 3.96 -24.02 -15.80
CA ARG A 32 3.51 -22.64 -15.61
C ARG A 32 4.72 -21.73 -15.33
N LEU A 33 4.50 -20.43 -15.35
CA LEU A 33 5.52 -19.44 -14.99
C LEU A 33 5.91 -19.62 -13.51
N MET A 34 7.08 -20.19 -13.27
CA MET A 34 7.58 -20.46 -11.91
C MET A 34 9.09 -20.26 -11.86
N CYS A 35 9.57 -19.65 -10.77
CA CYS A 35 10.98 -19.61 -10.48
C CYS A 35 11.46 -20.99 -9.96
N PRO A 36 12.42 -21.65 -10.62
CA PRO A 36 12.87 -22.98 -10.20
C PRO A 36 13.66 -22.95 -8.88
N VAL A 37 14.15 -21.79 -8.47
CA VAL A 37 14.96 -21.63 -7.24
C VAL A 37 14.07 -21.39 -6.02
N THR A 38 13.08 -20.49 -6.14
CA THR A 38 12.25 -20.06 -5.02
C THR A 38 10.89 -20.78 -4.95
N GLY A 39 10.48 -21.48 -6.02
CA GLY A 39 9.15 -22.08 -6.14
C GLY A 39 8.01 -21.08 -6.37
N LEU A 40 8.29 -19.77 -6.41
CA LEU A 40 7.30 -18.74 -6.71
C LEU A 40 6.72 -18.98 -8.10
N SER A 41 5.41 -19.09 -8.20
CA SER A 41 4.68 -19.27 -9.45
C SER A 41 3.74 -18.11 -9.72
N TYR A 42 3.68 -17.71 -10.98
CA TYR A 42 2.75 -16.69 -11.47
C TYR A 42 1.69 -17.33 -12.36
N ARG A 43 0.52 -16.71 -12.39
CA ARG A 43 -0.55 -17.10 -13.32
C ARG A 43 -0.13 -16.74 -14.75
N GLU A 44 -0.75 -17.42 -15.73
CA GLU A 44 -0.61 -16.99 -17.13
C GLU A 44 -1.13 -15.54 -17.26
N PRO A 45 -0.34 -14.67 -17.91
CA PRO A 45 -0.71 -13.27 -18.03
C PRO A 45 -1.94 -13.11 -18.93
N ALA A 46 -2.92 -12.37 -18.42
CA ALA A 46 -4.10 -11.96 -19.16
C ALA A 46 -4.27 -10.43 -19.05
N PRO A 47 -4.96 -9.76 -19.98
CA PRO A 47 -5.07 -8.30 -20.00
C PRO A 47 -5.55 -7.70 -18.67
N HIS A 48 -6.45 -8.37 -17.97
CA HIS A 48 -6.97 -7.90 -16.68
C HIS A 48 -5.93 -7.93 -15.55
N ASN A 49 -4.85 -8.70 -15.67
CA ASN A 49 -3.75 -8.70 -14.70
C ASN A 49 -2.93 -7.40 -14.74
N PHE A 50 -2.98 -6.65 -15.83
CA PHE A 50 -2.27 -5.40 -16.02
C PHE A 50 -3.17 -4.17 -15.87
N SER A 51 -4.41 -4.35 -15.41
CA SER A 51 -5.36 -3.27 -15.18
C SER A 51 -5.47 -2.95 -13.69
N PHE A 52 -5.23 -1.70 -13.32
CA PHE A 52 -5.43 -1.22 -11.95
C PHE A 52 -6.93 -1.11 -11.56
N ASN A 53 -7.85 -1.21 -12.53
CA ASN A 53 -9.30 -1.28 -12.31
C ASN A 53 -9.80 -2.72 -12.12
N SER A 54 -8.93 -3.71 -12.32
CA SER A 54 -9.25 -5.12 -12.13
C SER A 54 -8.72 -5.62 -10.78
N PRO A 55 -9.52 -6.35 -9.97
CA PRO A 55 -9.05 -6.94 -8.71
C PRO A 55 -7.82 -7.86 -8.88
N GLN A 56 -7.65 -8.45 -10.07
CA GLN A 56 -6.52 -9.34 -10.38
C GLN A 56 -5.22 -8.58 -10.63
N GLY A 57 -5.29 -7.33 -11.12
CA GLY A 57 -4.12 -6.51 -11.43
C GLY A 57 -3.85 -5.43 -10.40
N ALA A 58 -4.87 -4.95 -9.72
CA ALA A 58 -4.77 -3.86 -8.75
C ALA A 58 -3.88 -4.22 -7.53
N CYS A 59 -3.15 -3.25 -7.03
CA CYS A 59 -2.48 -3.37 -5.74
C CYS A 59 -3.51 -3.66 -4.64
N PRO A 60 -3.34 -4.71 -3.83
CA PRO A 60 -4.33 -5.10 -2.82
C PRO A 60 -4.51 -4.04 -1.73
N LYS A 61 -3.46 -3.27 -1.40
CA LYS A 61 -3.50 -2.24 -0.36
C LYS A 61 -4.27 -0.98 -0.80
N CYS A 62 -3.93 -0.39 -1.94
CA CYS A 62 -4.57 0.83 -2.43
C CYS A 62 -5.72 0.57 -3.43
N LYS A 63 -6.00 -0.68 -3.76
CA LYS A 63 -7.06 -1.10 -4.70
C LYS A 63 -6.99 -0.36 -6.05
N GLY A 64 -5.77 -0.16 -6.54
CA GLY A 64 -5.52 0.50 -7.82
C GLY A 64 -5.45 2.03 -7.78
N LEU A 65 -5.59 2.66 -6.62
CA LEU A 65 -5.53 4.12 -6.49
C LEU A 65 -4.10 4.67 -6.56
N GLY A 66 -3.08 3.89 -6.17
CA GLY A 66 -1.69 4.34 -6.07
C GLY A 66 -1.39 5.14 -4.81
N VAL A 67 -2.42 5.57 -4.10
CA VAL A 67 -2.35 6.35 -2.87
C VAL A 67 -3.23 5.72 -1.79
N VAL A 68 -2.94 6.04 -0.55
CA VAL A 68 -3.70 5.61 0.63
C VAL A 68 -3.99 6.80 1.53
N SER A 69 -5.08 6.72 2.29
CA SER A 69 -5.31 7.63 3.42
C SER A 69 -4.38 7.25 4.55
N GLN A 70 -3.60 8.18 5.06
CA GLN A 70 -2.70 8.03 6.19
C GLN A 70 -3.01 9.12 7.22
N ILE A 71 -3.01 8.78 8.50
CA ILE A 71 -3.18 9.77 9.55
C ILE A 71 -1.96 10.70 9.56
N ASP A 72 -2.25 11.99 9.61
CA ASP A 72 -1.27 13.06 9.65
C ASP A 72 -0.99 13.46 11.10
N ILE A 73 0.20 13.14 11.60
CA ILE A 73 0.58 13.41 12.98
C ILE A 73 0.55 14.92 13.31
N ASP A 74 0.89 15.77 12.35
CA ASP A 74 0.86 17.22 12.55
C ASP A 74 -0.58 17.76 12.69
N LYS A 75 -1.56 17.06 12.09
CA LYS A 75 -2.98 17.37 12.31
C LYS A 75 -3.50 16.78 13.61
N VAL A 76 -2.96 15.64 14.05
CA VAL A 76 -3.31 15.01 15.33
C VAL A 76 -2.75 15.82 16.49
N ILE A 77 -1.53 16.33 16.37
CA ILE A 77 -0.85 17.17 17.37
C ILE A 77 -0.41 18.47 16.69
N PRO A 78 -1.33 19.42 16.49
CA PRO A 78 -1.03 20.67 15.80
C PRO A 78 -0.15 21.64 16.63
N ASP A 79 -0.18 21.50 17.95
CA ASP A 79 0.59 22.33 18.87
C ASP A 79 1.21 21.48 19.98
N ARG A 80 2.52 21.29 19.92
CA ARG A 80 3.29 20.53 20.91
C ARG A 80 3.59 21.29 22.20
N GLU A 81 3.32 22.60 22.23
CA GLU A 81 3.42 23.42 23.47
C GLU A 81 2.28 23.09 24.43
N LEU A 82 1.14 22.63 23.90
CA LEU A 82 0.01 22.21 24.71
C LEU A 82 0.28 20.85 25.38
N SER A 83 -0.34 20.69 26.54
CA SER A 83 -0.42 19.38 27.19
C SER A 83 -1.59 18.56 26.67
N ILE A 84 -1.58 17.24 26.89
CA ILE A 84 -2.70 16.36 26.52
C ILE A 84 -3.98 16.81 27.25
N ALA A 85 -3.87 17.23 28.53
CA ALA A 85 -5.02 17.80 29.24
C ALA A 85 -5.53 19.09 28.62
N GLY A 86 -4.65 19.90 28.05
CA GLY A 86 -4.97 21.15 27.35
C GLY A 86 -5.56 20.96 25.97
N GLY A 87 -5.55 19.74 25.43
CA GLY A 87 -6.08 19.41 24.12
C GLY A 87 -5.02 19.31 23.01
N ALA A 88 -3.74 19.07 23.36
CA ALA A 88 -2.68 18.86 22.37
C ALA A 88 -3.01 17.79 21.34
N ILE A 89 -3.74 16.74 21.73
CA ILE A 89 -4.23 15.69 20.82
C ILE A 89 -5.61 16.13 20.31
N ALA A 90 -5.62 16.81 19.17
CA ALA A 90 -6.82 17.41 18.59
C ALA A 90 -8.02 16.44 18.48
N PRO A 91 -7.86 15.17 18.07
CA PRO A 91 -8.93 14.19 18.03
C PRO A 91 -9.58 13.89 19.38
N LEU A 92 -8.88 14.03 20.49
CA LEU A 92 -9.41 13.79 21.83
C LEU A 92 -10.00 15.04 22.46
N GLY A 93 -9.53 16.22 22.03
CA GLY A 93 -9.84 17.50 22.66
C GLY A 93 -9.27 17.63 24.07
N LYS A 94 -9.84 18.53 24.88
CA LYS A 94 -9.44 18.70 26.28
C LYS A 94 -9.79 17.47 27.12
N ALA A 95 -8.96 17.21 28.13
CA ALA A 95 -9.16 16.06 29.01
C ALA A 95 -10.55 16.08 29.68
N LYS A 96 -11.19 14.93 29.64
CA LYS A 96 -12.48 14.68 30.26
C LYS A 96 -12.47 13.33 30.97
N ASN A 97 -13.44 13.09 31.82
CA ASN A 97 -13.59 11.84 32.54
C ASN A 97 -14.06 10.71 31.57
N SER A 98 -13.10 10.05 30.91
CA SER A 98 -13.40 8.96 29.97
C SER A 98 -12.28 7.93 29.93
N MET A 99 -12.61 6.73 29.50
CA MET A 99 -11.73 5.56 29.47
C MET A 99 -10.40 5.86 28.77
N ILE A 100 -10.41 6.55 27.63
CA ILE A 100 -9.19 6.83 26.86
C ILE A 100 -8.21 7.72 27.67
N PHE A 101 -8.70 8.74 28.39
CA PHE A 101 -7.84 9.57 29.23
C PHE A 101 -7.34 8.83 30.47
N TRP A 102 -8.09 7.89 31.02
CA TRP A 102 -7.61 7.02 32.11
C TRP A 102 -6.50 6.10 31.63
N GLN A 103 -6.64 5.54 30.44
CA GLN A 103 -5.60 4.70 29.83
C GLN A 103 -4.33 5.50 29.57
N ILE A 104 -4.44 6.70 28.97
CA ILE A 104 -3.29 7.57 28.75
C ILE A 104 -2.64 8.01 30.07
N THR A 105 -3.44 8.28 31.11
CA THR A 105 -2.89 8.62 32.44
C THR A 105 -2.04 7.48 32.98
N ALA A 106 -2.58 6.27 32.97
CA ALA A 106 -1.89 5.09 33.49
C ALA A 106 -0.63 4.75 32.67
N LEU A 107 -0.63 5.03 31.37
CA LEU A 107 0.51 4.87 30.50
C LEU A 107 1.60 5.89 30.83
N LEU A 108 1.25 7.17 30.97
CA LEU A 108 2.20 8.24 31.26
C LEU A 108 2.85 8.09 32.65
N GLU A 109 2.15 7.49 33.64
CA GLU A 109 2.74 7.19 34.95
C GLU A 109 4.02 6.32 34.85
N LYS A 110 4.08 5.42 33.87
CA LYS A 110 5.29 4.61 33.56
C LYS A 110 6.51 5.46 33.22
N TYR A 111 6.28 6.64 32.64
CA TYR A 111 7.30 7.57 32.19
C TYR A 111 7.48 8.77 33.12
N GLU A 112 6.95 8.70 34.35
CA GLU A 112 6.97 9.80 35.34
C GLU A 112 6.34 11.11 34.80
N ALA A 113 5.46 10.99 33.79
CA ALA A 113 4.77 12.09 33.15
C ALA A 113 3.28 12.12 33.51
N THR A 114 2.63 13.24 33.20
CA THR A 114 1.19 13.44 33.47
C THR A 114 0.49 14.01 32.25
N LEU A 115 -0.85 13.97 32.23
CA LEU A 115 -1.65 14.63 31.20
C LEU A 115 -1.39 16.14 31.09
N LYS A 116 -0.81 16.79 32.13
CA LYS A 116 -0.50 18.22 32.15
C LYS A 116 0.89 18.56 31.61
N THR A 117 1.72 17.55 31.38
CA THR A 117 3.06 17.71 30.78
C THR A 117 2.89 18.15 29.31
N PRO A 118 3.55 19.23 28.85
CA PRO A 118 3.55 19.61 27.43
C PRO A 118 4.05 18.48 26.56
N VAL A 119 3.46 18.30 25.36
CA VAL A 119 3.82 17.19 24.46
C VAL A 119 5.31 17.24 24.08
N LYS A 120 5.89 18.41 23.92
CA LYS A 120 7.32 18.58 23.61
C LYS A 120 8.26 18.08 24.71
N GLU A 121 7.78 17.97 25.95
CA GLU A 121 8.55 17.52 27.12
C GLU A 121 8.35 16.02 27.42
N LEU A 122 7.41 15.37 26.72
CA LEU A 122 7.20 13.94 26.84
C LEU A 122 8.36 13.18 26.20
N PRO A 123 8.83 12.07 26.82
CA PRO A 123 9.73 11.14 26.15
C PRO A 123 9.14 10.65 24.83
N GLU A 124 9.98 10.44 23.80
CA GLU A 124 9.51 9.94 22.49
C GLU A 124 8.76 8.62 22.63
N ASP A 125 9.28 7.69 23.42
CA ASP A 125 8.62 6.38 23.66
C ASP A 125 7.23 6.55 24.30
N ALA A 126 7.06 7.49 25.21
CA ALA A 126 5.77 7.79 25.83
C ALA A 126 4.77 8.34 24.80
N LEU A 127 5.24 9.24 23.93
CA LEU A 127 4.42 9.81 22.88
C LEU A 127 4.05 8.75 21.83
N ASP A 128 4.99 7.90 21.46
CA ASP A 128 4.75 6.79 20.52
C ASP A 128 3.74 5.78 21.09
N GLU A 129 3.84 5.40 22.36
CA GLU A 129 2.84 4.54 22.98
C GLU A 129 1.47 5.22 23.07
N VAL A 130 1.38 6.52 23.29
CA VAL A 130 0.12 7.27 23.25
C VAL A 130 -0.48 7.27 21.84
N LEU A 131 0.34 7.45 20.81
CA LEU A 131 -0.12 7.51 19.44
C LEU A 131 -0.45 6.13 18.84
N TYR A 132 0.44 5.18 18.98
CA TYR A 132 0.38 3.87 18.30
C TYR A 132 -0.06 2.72 19.20
N GLY A 133 -0.12 2.94 20.51
CA GLY A 133 -0.50 1.92 21.48
C GLY A 133 0.69 1.18 22.07
N SER A 134 0.40 0.31 23.02
CA SER A 134 1.37 -0.53 23.70
C SER A 134 0.85 -1.96 23.79
N ASP A 135 1.72 -2.94 23.54
CA ASP A 135 1.40 -4.37 23.74
C ASP A 135 1.34 -4.75 25.23
N GLU A 136 1.88 -3.89 26.09
CA GLU A 136 1.86 -4.10 27.53
C GLU A 136 0.47 -3.84 28.12
N ARG A 137 0.09 -4.65 29.11
CA ARG A 137 -1.14 -4.43 29.86
C ARG A 137 -0.96 -3.26 30.84
N ILE A 138 -1.76 -2.23 30.64
CA ILE A 138 -1.77 -1.04 31.49
C ILE A 138 -2.75 -1.26 32.65
N LYS A 139 -2.30 -0.96 33.86
CA LYS A 139 -3.12 -1.04 35.07
C LYS A 139 -3.87 0.27 35.30
N ILE A 140 -5.19 0.25 35.11
CA ILE A 140 -6.06 1.38 35.44
C ILE A 140 -6.51 1.23 36.89
N LYS A 141 -6.20 2.22 37.72
CA LYS A 141 -6.52 2.22 39.16
C LYS A 141 -8.05 2.30 39.36
N SER A 142 -8.55 1.50 40.28
CA SER A 142 -9.97 1.47 40.67
C SER A 142 -10.54 2.85 41.07
N SER A 143 -9.70 3.70 41.68
CA SER A 143 -10.06 5.07 42.07
C SER A 143 -10.43 5.98 40.88
N LEU A 144 -9.93 5.72 39.68
CA LEU A 144 -10.24 6.46 38.46
C LEU A 144 -11.60 6.06 37.86
N ILE A 145 -11.97 4.79 38.04
CA ILE A 145 -13.16 4.19 37.41
C ILE A 145 -14.35 4.09 38.39
N GLY A 146 -14.12 4.33 39.68
CA GLY A 146 -15.17 4.18 40.72
C GLY A 146 -15.57 2.75 40.98
N THR A 147 -14.67 1.77 40.75
CA THR A 147 -14.88 0.34 40.98
C THR A 147 -14.08 -0.15 42.19
N SER A 148 -14.38 -1.38 42.66
CA SER A 148 -13.66 -2.02 43.78
C SER A 148 -12.39 -2.76 43.36
N SER A 149 -12.10 -2.89 42.07
CA SER A 149 -10.97 -3.67 41.53
C SER A 149 -10.25 -2.93 40.44
N ASP A 150 -8.91 -3.08 40.38
CA ASP A 150 -8.09 -2.53 39.30
C ASP A 150 -8.33 -3.31 38.02
N TYR A 151 -8.28 -2.59 36.88
CA TYR A 151 -8.48 -3.15 35.55
C TYR A 151 -7.17 -3.18 34.78
N PHE A 152 -6.92 -4.28 34.06
CA PHE A 152 -5.80 -4.41 33.14
C PHE A 152 -6.32 -4.41 31.71
N VAL A 153 -5.87 -3.42 30.92
CA VAL A 153 -6.26 -3.24 29.51
C VAL A 153 -5.04 -3.03 28.63
N THR A 154 -5.17 -3.38 27.36
CA THR A 154 -4.19 -3.01 26.34
C THR A 154 -4.64 -1.70 25.70
N PHE A 155 -3.73 -0.75 25.55
CA PHE A 155 -4.04 0.52 24.91
C PHE A 155 -3.65 0.44 23.43
N GLU A 156 -4.61 0.60 22.55
CA GLU A 156 -4.40 0.46 21.11
C GLU A 156 -3.90 1.74 20.41
N GLY A 157 -3.80 2.85 21.14
CA GLY A 157 -3.31 4.12 20.61
C GLY A 157 -4.40 5.00 19.98
N VAL A 158 -4.10 6.29 19.92
CA VAL A 158 -5.01 7.31 19.34
C VAL A 158 -5.15 7.13 17.83
N ILE A 159 -4.09 6.74 17.13
CA ILE A 159 -4.11 6.53 15.68
C ILE A 159 -5.10 5.44 15.30
N LYS A 160 -5.08 4.30 16.00
CA LYS A 160 -6.02 3.21 15.74
C LYS A 160 -7.46 3.62 16.04
N TYR A 161 -7.68 4.40 17.08
CA TYR A 161 -9.01 4.98 17.37
C TYR A 161 -9.54 5.81 16.21
N ILE A 162 -8.70 6.68 15.59
CA ILE A 162 -9.10 7.46 14.41
C ILE A 162 -9.35 6.55 13.21
N GLN A 163 -8.50 5.55 12.98
CA GLN A 163 -8.64 4.59 11.87
C GLN A 163 -9.95 3.80 11.96
N MET A 164 -10.34 3.35 13.15
CA MET A 164 -11.62 2.66 13.36
C MET A 164 -12.82 3.55 12.98
N LEU A 165 -12.72 4.86 13.18
CA LEU A 165 -13.76 5.80 12.80
C LEU A 165 -13.76 6.13 11.29
N GLN A 166 -12.71 5.76 10.55
CA GLN A 166 -12.67 5.82 9.08
C GLN A 166 -13.26 4.58 8.41
N GLU A 167 -13.48 3.50 9.16
CA GLU A 167 -14.04 2.26 8.61
C GLU A 167 -15.50 2.43 8.17
N LYS A 168 -15.94 1.57 7.24
CA LYS A 168 -17.27 1.67 6.62
C LYS A 168 -18.44 1.51 7.61
N ASP A 169 -18.20 0.87 8.74
CA ASP A 169 -19.21 0.62 9.77
C ASP A 169 -19.43 1.82 10.69
N ALA A 170 -18.56 2.84 10.63
CA ALA A 170 -18.73 4.08 11.36
C ALA A 170 -19.78 4.99 10.69
N SER A 171 -20.42 5.86 11.47
CA SER A 171 -21.37 6.84 10.93
C SER A 171 -20.67 7.81 9.96
N ALA A 172 -21.41 8.30 8.95
CA ALA A 172 -20.87 9.26 7.98
C ALA A 172 -20.30 10.53 8.64
N THR A 173 -20.83 10.94 9.78
CA THR A 173 -20.32 12.07 10.56
C THR A 173 -18.99 11.74 11.21
N ALA A 174 -18.84 10.52 11.76
CA ALA A 174 -17.59 10.06 12.36
C ALA A 174 -16.48 9.90 11.30
N GLN A 175 -16.82 9.37 10.13
CA GLN A 175 -15.88 9.25 9.00
C GLN A 175 -15.39 10.62 8.56
N LYS A 176 -16.28 11.57 8.29
CA LYS A 176 -15.90 12.95 7.92
C LYS A 176 -15.04 13.64 8.97
N TRP A 177 -15.30 13.37 10.24
CA TRP A 177 -14.50 13.90 11.33
C TRP A 177 -13.11 13.26 11.35
N ALA A 178 -12.99 11.95 11.21
CA ALA A 178 -11.71 11.24 11.18
C ALA A 178 -10.85 11.62 9.95
N ASP A 179 -11.50 11.88 8.81
CA ASP A 179 -10.82 12.28 7.56
C ASP A 179 -10.12 13.66 7.68
N GLN A 180 -10.53 14.52 8.63
CA GLN A 180 -9.84 15.78 8.87
C GLN A 180 -8.39 15.58 9.34
N PHE A 181 -8.12 14.46 10.02
CA PHE A 181 -6.80 14.09 10.52
C PHE A 181 -5.99 13.24 9.53
N ALA A 182 -6.51 13.05 8.33
CA ALA A 182 -5.85 12.27 7.30
C ALA A 182 -5.18 13.16 6.25
N LYS A 183 -4.19 12.58 5.58
CA LYS A 183 -3.57 13.08 4.35
C LYS A 183 -3.48 11.95 3.34
N THR A 184 -3.47 12.31 2.07
CA THR A 184 -3.18 11.38 0.99
C THR A 184 -1.68 11.15 0.93
N ALA A 185 -1.26 9.89 1.02
CA ALA A 185 0.13 9.48 0.89
C ALA A 185 0.28 8.44 -0.22
N VAL A 186 1.47 8.38 -0.81
CA VAL A 186 1.80 7.34 -1.79
C VAL A 186 1.67 5.97 -1.13
N CYS A 187 1.06 5.03 -1.82
CA CYS A 187 0.87 3.68 -1.30
C CYS A 187 2.22 3.01 -0.99
N PRO A 188 2.49 2.58 0.26
CA PRO A 188 3.79 2.03 0.64
C PRO A 188 4.05 0.64 0.06
N GLU A 189 3.04 -0.03 -0.51
CA GLU A 189 3.21 -1.35 -1.12
C GLU A 189 3.55 -1.27 -2.61
N CYS A 190 2.84 -0.45 -3.37
CA CYS A 190 3.05 -0.32 -4.81
C CYS A 190 3.81 0.94 -5.21
N HIS A 191 4.14 1.82 -4.27
CA HIS A 191 4.89 3.06 -4.50
C HIS A 191 4.31 3.92 -5.65
N GLY A 192 2.98 3.99 -5.73
CA GLY A 192 2.27 4.73 -6.77
C GLY A 192 1.98 3.93 -8.05
N ALA A 193 2.51 2.72 -8.19
CA ALA A 193 2.35 1.90 -9.39
C ALA A 193 0.90 1.40 -9.64
N LYS A 194 0.02 1.48 -8.65
CA LYS A 194 -1.39 1.07 -8.73
C LYS A 194 -1.61 -0.44 -8.93
N LEU A 195 -0.61 -1.17 -9.37
CA LEU A 195 -0.64 -2.58 -9.72
C LEU A 195 -0.01 -3.45 -8.62
N ASN A 196 -0.35 -4.72 -8.61
CA ASN A 196 0.25 -5.71 -7.72
C ASN A 196 1.67 -6.09 -8.20
N LYS A 197 2.43 -6.76 -7.33
CA LYS A 197 3.82 -7.18 -7.61
C LYS A 197 3.91 -8.17 -8.78
N GLU A 198 2.90 -9.02 -8.96
CA GLU A 198 2.84 -9.99 -10.06
C GLU A 198 2.81 -9.27 -11.40
N ALA A 199 1.91 -8.31 -11.59
CA ALA A 199 1.82 -7.50 -12.80
C ALA A 199 3.11 -6.71 -13.10
N LEU A 200 3.75 -6.16 -12.06
CA LEU A 200 4.99 -5.40 -12.19
C LEU A 200 6.23 -6.26 -12.47
N SER A 201 6.12 -7.58 -12.30
CA SER A 201 7.22 -8.51 -12.61
C SER A 201 7.34 -8.82 -14.10
N PHE A 202 6.30 -8.56 -14.89
CA PHE A 202 6.36 -8.72 -16.34
C PHE A 202 7.06 -7.53 -16.98
N ARG A 203 8.02 -7.82 -17.86
CA ARG A 203 8.82 -6.81 -18.55
C ARG A 203 8.79 -7.03 -20.06
N ILE A 204 8.77 -5.93 -20.80
CA ILE A 204 9.05 -5.89 -22.22
C ILE A 204 10.44 -5.27 -22.36
N HIS A 205 11.40 -6.03 -22.87
CA HIS A 205 12.80 -5.68 -22.84
C HIS A 205 13.26 -5.46 -21.39
N ASP A 206 13.49 -4.25 -20.94
CA ASP A 206 13.96 -3.91 -19.58
C ASP A 206 12.89 -3.22 -18.71
N LYS A 207 11.71 -2.90 -19.27
CA LYS A 207 10.71 -2.07 -18.60
C LYS A 207 9.41 -2.81 -18.30
N ASN A 208 8.82 -2.54 -17.14
CA ASN A 208 7.48 -2.97 -16.81
C ASN A 208 6.44 -1.92 -17.22
N ILE A 209 5.15 -2.28 -17.10
CA ILE A 209 4.05 -1.40 -17.51
C ILE A 209 3.99 -0.09 -16.72
N TYR A 210 4.40 -0.09 -15.44
CA TYR A 210 4.42 1.14 -14.63
C TYR A 210 5.54 2.08 -15.09
N GLU A 211 6.75 1.54 -15.27
CA GLU A 211 7.90 2.31 -15.77
C GLU A 211 7.59 2.96 -17.13
N LEU A 212 6.92 2.22 -18.03
CA LEU A 212 6.46 2.77 -19.31
C LEU A 212 5.38 3.84 -19.15
N SER A 213 4.42 3.63 -18.24
CA SER A 213 3.30 4.58 -18.04
C SER A 213 3.71 5.87 -17.33
N THR A 214 4.87 5.90 -16.68
CA THR A 214 5.42 7.10 -16.02
C THR A 214 6.34 7.92 -16.88
N MET A 215 6.75 7.40 -18.05
CA MET A 215 7.49 8.16 -19.05
C MET A 215 6.63 9.28 -19.62
N ASP A 216 7.26 10.37 -19.99
CA ASP A 216 6.60 11.38 -20.81
C ASP A 216 6.22 10.80 -22.18
N ILE A 217 5.18 11.33 -22.80
CA ILE A 217 4.66 10.82 -24.08
C ILE A 217 5.76 10.78 -25.16
N SER A 218 6.67 11.78 -25.18
CA SER A 218 7.82 11.80 -26.08
C SER A 218 8.77 10.64 -25.83
N GLU A 219 9.19 10.43 -24.59
CA GLU A 219 10.09 9.33 -24.21
C GLU A 219 9.45 7.95 -24.47
N LEU A 220 8.16 7.81 -24.16
CA LEU A 220 7.41 6.58 -24.41
C LEU A 220 7.32 6.27 -25.91
N TYR A 221 7.07 7.30 -26.74
CA TYR A 221 7.04 7.15 -28.21
C TYR A 221 8.39 6.70 -28.77
N ASP A 222 9.48 7.32 -28.32
CA ASP A 222 10.85 6.99 -28.74
C ASP A 222 11.21 5.56 -28.30
N TRP A 223 10.93 5.21 -27.06
CA TRP A 223 11.16 3.84 -26.54
C TRP A 223 10.37 2.80 -27.36
N LEU A 224 9.09 3.02 -27.60
CA LEU A 224 8.26 2.12 -28.40
C LEU A 224 8.72 2.04 -29.86
N SER A 225 9.29 3.10 -30.40
CA SER A 225 9.84 3.12 -31.76
C SER A 225 11.14 2.32 -31.87
N ALA A 226 11.89 2.22 -30.77
CA ALA A 226 13.16 1.52 -30.70
C ALA A 226 13.04 0.06 -30.23
N VAL A 227 11.88 -0.42 -29.77
CA VAL A 227 11.73 -1.73 -29.12
C VAL A 227 11.75 -2.92 -30.08
N ASP A 228 11.40 -2.72 -31.35
CA ASP A 228 11.24 -3.83 -32.35
C ASP A 228 12.47 -4.76 -32.44
N PRO A 229 13.74 -4.27 -32.50
CA PRO A 229 14.90 -5.14 -32.56
C PRO A 229 15.12 -6.01 -31.31
N HIS A 230 14.54 -5.63 -30.17
CA HIS A 230 14.63 -6.35 -28.91
C HIS A 230 13.55 -7.43 -28.73
N LEU A 231 12.61 -7.53 -29.67
CA LEU A 231 11.55 -8.54 -29.68
C LEU A 231 11.93 -9.73 -30.55
N SER A 232 11.63 -10.94 -30.08
CA SER A 232 11.75 -12.15 -30.89
C SER A 232 10.77 -12.11 -32.07
N SER A 233 11.04 -12.86 -33.15
CA SER A 233 10.17 -12.92 -34.34
C SER A 233 8.70 -13.28 -33.98
N LYS A 234 8.48 -14.16 -33.01
CA LYS A 234 7.15 -14.50 -32.51
C LYS A 234 6.48 -13.32 -31.80
N GLN A 235 7.23 -12.58 -30.95
CA GLN A 235 6.74 -11.39 -30.27
C GLN A 235 6.40 -10.28 -31.26
N GLN A 236 7.24 -10.07 -32.29
CA GLN A 236 6.97 -9.10 -33.36
C GLN A 236 5.70 -9.41 -34.12
N GLN A 237 5.44 -10.70 -34.46
CA GLN A 237 4.19 -11.09 -35.11
C GLN A 237 2.95 -10.82 -34.24
N ILE A 238 3.04 -11.04 -32.93
CA ILE A 238 1.93 -10.81 -32.00
C ILE A 238 1.72 -9.30 -31.75
N ALA A 239 2.81 -8.55 -31.54
CA ALA A 239 2.75 -7.16 -31.10
C ALA A 239 2.69 -6.14 -32.24
N GLY A 240 3.04 -6.50 -33.47
CA GLY A 240 3.23 -5.55 -34.56
C GLY A 240 2.07 -4.58 -34.80
N GLU A 241 0.86 -5.11 -34.97
CA GLU A 241 -0.34 -4.28 -35.14
C GLU A 241 -0.65 -3.43 -33.90
N ILE A 242 -0.47 -4.00 -32.71
CA ILE A 242 -0.69 -3.30 -31.43
C ILE A 242 0.31 -2.13 -31.28
N LEU A 243 1.59 -2.38 -31.53
CA LEU A 243 2.63 -1.34 -31.44
C LEU A 243 2.40 -0.23 -32.45
N LYS A 244 1.98 -0.57 -33.67
CA LYS A 244 1.63 0.41 -34.69
C LYS A 244 0.49 1.32 -34.23
N GLU A 245 -0.57 0.75 -33.69
CA GLU A 245 -1.72 1.52 -33.19
C GLU A 245 -1.33 2.40 -32.01
N ILE A 246 -0.54 1.89 -31.06
CA ILE A 246 -0.07 2.68 -29.93
C ILE A 246 0.79 3.85 -30.42
N ARG A 247 1.75 3.62 -31.32
CA ARG A 247 2.60 4.66 -31.88
C ARG A 247 1.78 5.75 -32.60
N THR A 248 0.75 5.36 -33.33
CA THR A 248 -0.16 6.30 -34.01
C THR A 248 -0.87 7.20 -33.01
N ARG A 249 -1.37 6.65 -31.92
CA ARG A 249 -2.06 7.40 -30.86
C ARG A 249 -1.12 8.31 -30.08
N LEU A 250 0.08 7.83 -29.75
CA LEU A 250 1.09 8.67 -29.09
C LEU A 250 1.54 9.82 -29.99
N LYS A 251 1.72 9.54 -31.29
CA LYS A 251 2.07 10.59 -32.25
C LYS A 251 1.01 11.68 -32.31
N PHE A 252 -0.27 11.32 -32.27
CA PHE A 252 -1.36 12.30 -32.20
C PHE A 252 -1.23 13.19 -30.95
N LEU A 253 -0.90 12.63 -29.78
CA LEU A 253 -0.67 13.42 -28.56
C LEU A 253 0.53 14.36 -28.70
N LEU A 254 1.61 13.92 -29.35
CA LEU A 254 2.76 14.75 -29.65
C LEU A 254 2.40 15.91 -30.60
N ASP A 255 1.62 15.62 -31.65
CA ASP A 255 1.21 16.61 -32.66
C ASP A 255 0.31 17.70 -32.06
N VAL A 256 -0.43 17.43 -30.98
CA VAL A 256 -1.23 18.44 -30.25
C VAL A 256 -0.47 19.08 -29.06
N GLY A 257 0.84 18.80 -28.90
CA GLY A 257 1.69 19.43 -27.90
C GLY A 257 1.56 18.90 -26.49
N LEU A 258 1.13 17.63 -26.29
CA LEU A 258 1.00 16.97 -24.99
C LEU A 258 2.19 16.03 -24.70
N ASP A 259 3.36 16.37 -25.20
CA ASP A 259 4.61 15.61 -25.10
C ASP A 259 5.09 15.38 -23.66
N TYR A 260 4.83 16.34 -22.77
CA TYR A 260 5.21 16.36 -21.36
C TYR A 260 4.27 15.58 -20.42
N LEU A 261 3.13 15.08 -20.92
CA LEU A 261 2.21 14.29 -20.11
C LEU A 261 2.71 12.85 -19.97
N SER A 262 2.30 12.18 -18.89
CA SER A 262 2.49 10.75 -18.71
C SER A 262 1.15 10.02 -18.59
N LEU A 263 1.10 8.75 -19.03
CA LEU A 263 -0.12 7.93 -18.97
C LEU A 263 -0.57 7.60 -17.53
N ASN A 264 0.35 7.70 -16.56
CA ASN A 264 0.05 7.46 -15.15
C ASN A 264 -0.54 8.68 -14.43
N ARG A 265 -0.54 9.85 -15.07
CA ARG A 265 -1.07 11.09 -14.50
C ARG A 265 -2.57 10.96 -14.23
N SER A 266 -3.00 11.40 -13.06
CA SER A 266 -4.41 11.38 -12.69
C SER A 266 -5.21 12.37 -13.54
N SER A 267 -6.35 11.96 -14.08
CA SER A 267 -7.24 12.82 -14.85
C SER A 267 -7.74 14.06 -14.08
N VAL A 268 -7.85 13.96 -12.74
CA VAL A 268 -8.23 15.09 -11.87
C VAL A 268 -7.16 16.19 -11.85
N SER A 269 -5.90 15.86 -12.17
CA SER A 269 -4.79 16.81 -12.22
C SER A 269 -4.61 17.48 -13.59
N LEU A 270 -5.40 17.09 -14.60
CA LEU A 270 -5.35 17.70 -15.93
C LEU A 270 -6.05 19.06 -15.93
N SER A 271 -5.46 20.00 -16.64
CA SER A 271 -6.11 21.28 -16.94
C SER A 271 -7.27 21.11 -17.93
N GLY A 272 -8.15 22.10 -18.04
CA GLY A 272 -9.26 22.05 -18.98
C GLY A 272 -8.83 21.85 -20.43
N GLY A 273 -7.70 22.45 -20.85
CA GLY A 273 -7.14 22.28 -22.19
C GLY A 273 -6.50 20.91 -22.43
N GLU A 274 -5.85 20.32 -21.41
CA GLU A 274 -5.24 18.98 -21.49
C GLU A 274 -6.29 17.86 -21.55
N SER A 275 -7.52 18.12 -21.11
CA SER A 275 -8.61 17.14 -21.06
C SER A 275 -9.55 17.20 -22.27
N GLN A 276 -9.44 18.23 -23.12
CA GLN A 276 -10.13 18.36 -24.42
C GLN A 276 -9.37 17.64 -25.52
#